data_d813ac8e753a8ac1a5805b2ac370b182
#
_entry.id   d813ac8e753a8ac1a5805b2ac370b182
#
_cell.length_a   1.000
_cell.length_b   1.000
_cell.length_c   1.000
_cell.angle_alpha   90.00
_cell.angle_beta   90.00
_cell.angle_gamma   90.00
#
_symmetry.space_group_name_H-M   'P 1'
#
loop_
_entity.id
_entity.type
_entity.pdbx_description
1 polymer ?
#
loop_
_entity_poly.entity_id
_entity_poly.type
_entity_poly.pdbx_seq_one_letter_code
_entity_poly.pdbx_strand_id
1 'polypeptide(L)'
;SIVAGSHRYILVIGAETYSRVVNWHDRNTCVLFGDGAGAVLLAASEMPGGVMATSLGADGSGGDLLIIPAGGSRTPASQETVAQELHTIQMKGSEVFRFATRVMSRAARDVAKRADIPLDHVELLIPHQANSRIIETAAKSLKLADDRVYSNLHRYGNTSAASIPIALCEAVEENRVQPGDHLLLVGFGAGLTWGAALIQWDASIPLTPLPWWKRVWLSLRYRWAKVESFARRTWRWTEGLTKTPMGHTRILWFTAKDQINKAGNELGRAGRGIRETGKHMAERASNGLARAEQELNEADETFGRRSGRENDRTGTD
;
A
#
# COMPACT_ATOMS: atom_id res chain seq x y z
N SER A 1 -2.10 16.83 -7.68
CA SER A 1 -0.96 16.62 -8.60
C SER A 1 -1.32 15.75 -9.82
N ILE A 2 -2.10 14.66 -9.67
CA ILE A 2 -2.58 13.87 -10.84
C ILE A 2 -3.49 14.74 -11.71
N VAL A 3 -4.54 15.33 -11.14
CA VAL A 3 -5.48 16.23 -11.86
C VAL A 3 -4.77 17.42 -12.49
N ALA A 4 -3.71 17.94 -11.86
CA ALA A 4 -2.87 19.02 -12.41
C ALA A 4 -1.87 18.54 -13.49
N GLY A 5 -1.85 17.25 -13.82
CA GLY A 5 -0.97 16.68 -14.85
C GLY A 5 0.51 16.56 -14.44
N SER A 6 0.87 16.91 -13.18
CA SER A 6 2.27 16.83 -12.74
C SER A 6 2.77 15.40 -12.55
N HIS A 7 1.87 14.46 -12.25
CA HIS A 7 2.18 13.05 -12.02
C HIS A 7 1.09 12.16 -12.58
N ARG A 8 1.47 11.02 -13.16
CA ARG A 8 0.53 10.00 -13.65
C ARG A 8 0.22 8.95 -12.59
N TYR A 9 1.15 8.74 -11.66
CA TYR A 9 1.03 7.76 -10.59
C TYR A 9 1.50 8.37 -9.28
N ILE A 10 0.78 8.12 -8.19
CA ILE A 10 1.14 8.52 -6.83
C ILE A 10 0.94 7.32 -5.92
N LEU A 11 1.98 6.95 -5.19
CA LEU A 11 1.92 5.92 -4.16
C LEU A 11 1.68 6.60 -2.80
N VAL A 12 0.55 6.28 -2.17
CA VAL A 12 0.21 6.71 -0.80
C VAL A 12 0.54 5.56 0.15
N ILE A 13 1.39 5.82 1.14
CA ILE A 13 1.89 4.79 2.07
C ILE A 13 1.54 5.21 3.49
N GLY A 14 0.90 4.30 4.26
CA GLY A 14 0.82 4.34 5.71
C GLY A 14 1.70 3.24 6.29
N ALA A 15 2.65 3.58 7.18
CA ALA A 15 3.55 2.59 7.76
C ALA A 15 3.95 3.03 9.18
N GLU A 16 3.69 2.16 10.14
CA GLU A 16 3.85 2.46 11.56
C GLU A 16 4.54 1.33 12.30
N THR A 17 5.33 1.71 13.30
CA THR A 17 5.98 0.79 14.25
C THR A 17 5.71 1.27 15.67
N TYR A 18 4.45 1.24 16.08
CA TYR A 18 4.02 1.73 17.41
C TYR A 18 4.55 0.89 18.56
N SER A 19 4.86 -0.38 18.33
CA SER A 19 5.54 -1.24 19.34
C SER A 19 6.81 -0.60 19.91
N ARG A 20 7.41 0.36 19.21
CA ARG A 20 8.63 1.07 19.61
C ARG A 20 8.39 2.28 20.52
N VAL A 21 7.17 2.81 20.52
CA VAL A 21 6.81 4.05 21.23
C VAL A 21 5.63 3.86 22.18
N VAL A 22 5.11 2.64 22.30
CA VAL A 22 4.12 2.27 23.30
C VAL A 22 4.80 2.09 24.65
N ASN A 23 4.18 2.58 25.74
CA ASN A 23 4.56 2.22 27.08
C ASN A 23 3.98 0.85 27.45
N TRP A 24 4.81 -0.18 27.48
CA TRP A 24 4.39 -1.56 27.78
C TRP A 24 3.91 -1.76 29.22
N HIS A 25 4.14 -0.80 30.12
CA HIS A 25 3.63 -0.78 31.48
C HIS A 25 2.27 -0.08 31.62
N ASP A 26 1.85 0.70 30.60
CA ASP A 26 0.53 1.35 30.57
C ASP A 26 -0.48 0.52 29.75
N ARG A 27 -1.34 -0.21 30.45
CA ARG A 27 -2.40 -1.02 29.85
C ARG A 27 -3.49 -0.23 29.12
N ASN A 28 -3.57 1.10 29.31
CA ASN A 28 -4.52 1.95 28.58
C ASN A 28 -4.08 2.17 27.14
N THR A 29 -2.80 2.01 26.85
CA THR A 29 -2.21 2.25 25.52
C THR A 29 -1.65 0.98 24.88
N CYS A 30 -0.90 0.14 25.62
CA CYS A 30 -0.17 -1.00 25.05
C CYS A 30 -1.07 -2.06 24.41
N VAL A 31 -2.31 -2.20 24.86
CA VAL A 31 -3.29 -3.17 24.31
C VAL A 31 -4.02 -2.68 23.06
N LEU A 32 -3.83 -1.42 22.66
CA LEU A 32 -4.57 -0.81 21.56
C LEU A 32 -3.80 -0.80 20.25
N PHE A 33 -2.51 -0.48 20.32
CA PHE A 33 -1.70 -0.16 19.13
C PHE A 33 -0.99 -1.39 18.57
N GLY A 34 -0.88 -1.41 17.22
CA GLY A 34 -0.16 -2.43 16.49
C GLY A 34 0.78 -1.83 15.43
N ASP A 35 1.67 -2.65 14.91
CA ASP A 35 2.55 -2.32 13.80
C ASP A 35 1.93 -2.77 12.48
N GLY A 36 2.11 -1.99 11.43
CA GLY A 36 1.62 -2.35 10.12
C GLY A 36 2.06 -1.39 9.02
N ALA A 37 1.92 -1.84 7.80
CA ALA A 37 2.14 -1.02 6.61
C ALA A 37 1.13 -1.40 5.52
N GLY A 38 0.60 -0.39 4.86
CA GLY A 38 -0.27 -0.53 3.71
C GLY A 38 -0.01 0.58 2.71
N ALA A 39 -0.32 0.33 1.44
CA ALA A 39 -0.10 1.30 0.38
C ALA A 39 -1.23 1.26 -0.65
N VAL A 40 -1.56 2.42 -1.21
CA VAL A 40 -2.52 2.58 -2.30
C VAL A 40 -1.84 3.31 -3.44
N LEU A 41 -1.96 2.76 -4.65
CA LEU A 41 -1.50 3.39 -5.87
C LEU A 41 -2.65 4.15 -6.51
N LEU A 42 -2.50 5.47 -6.64
CA LEU A 42 -3.39 6.32 -7.42
C LEU A 42 -2.82 6.49 -8.82
N ALA A 43 -3.65 6.32 -9.84
CA ALA A 43 -3.30 6.50 -11.23
C ALA A 43 -4.20 7.54 -11.90
N ALA A 44 -3.70 8.20 -12.94
CA ALA A 44 -4.54 8.98 -13.83
C ALA A 44 -5.49 8.03 -14.58
N SER A 45 -6.79 8.33 -14.58
CA SER A 45 -7.82 7.60 -15.31
C SER A 45 -8.61 8.56 -16.18
N GLU A 46 -9.02 8.10 -17.34
CA GLU A 46 -9.98 8.80 -18.21
C GLU A 46 -11.43 8.36 -17.92
N MET A 47 -11.59 7.28 -17.14
CA MET A 47 -12.89 6.79 -16.71
C MET A 47 -13.44 7.62 -15.54
N PRO A 48 -14.76 7.83 -15.47
CA PRO A 48 -15.39 8.43 -14.30
C PRO A 48 -15.10 7.61 -13.04
N GLY A 49 -14.86 8.29 -11.91
CA GLY A 49 -14.61 7.64 -10.63
C GLY A 49 -13.36 8.17 -9.91
N GLY A 50 -12.79 7.36 -9.03
CA GLY A 50 -11.66 7.73 -8.20
C GLY A 50 -12.04 8.59 -7.00
N VAL A 51 -11.17 9.52 -6.59
CA VAL A 51 -11.42 10.39 -5.43
C VAL A 51 -12.42 11.48 -5.80
N MET A 52 -13.67 11.34 -5.34
CA MET A 52 -14.75 12.27 -5.63
C MET A 52 -14.69 13.53 -4.77
N ALA A 53 -14.46 13.37 -3.47
CA ALA A 53 -14.35 14.48 -2.53
C ALA A 53 -13.44 14.12 -1.35
N THR A 54 -12.88 15.15 -0.73
CA THR A 54 -12.10 15.04 0.51
C THR A 54 -12.52 16.10 1.53
N SER A 55 -12.37 15.79 2.81
CA SER A 55 -12.56 16.70 3.92
C SER A 55 -11.40 16.51 4.90
N LEU A 56 -10.72 17.60 5.24
CA LEU A 56 -9.61 17.60 6.20
C LEU A 56 -9.89 18.65 7.26
N GLY A 57 -9.43 18.39 8.48
CA GLY A 57 -9.51 19.36 9.54
C GLY A 57 -8.56 19.07 10.70
N ALA A 58 -8.38 20.09 11.54
CA ALA A 58 -7.55 20.02 12.74
C ALA A 58 -8.16 20.86 13.86
N ASP A 59 -7.92 20.44 15.11
CA ASP A 59 -8.27 21.15 16.33
C ASP A 59 -7.11 21.06 17.31
N GLY A 60 -6.28 22.10 17.36
CA GLY A 60 -5.10 22.16 18.22
C GLY A 60 -5.43 22.29 19.72
N SER A 61 -6.67 22.60 20.09
CA SER A 61 -7.08 22.67 21.51
C SER A 61 -7.00 21.31 22.22
N GLY A 62 -7.02 20.21 21.43
CA GLY A 62 -6.87 18.83 21.93
C GLY A 62 -5.46 18.26 21.79
N GLY A 63 -4.43 19.07 21.55
CA GLY A 63 -3.06 18.60 21.29
C GLY A 63 -2.46 17.72 22.37
N ASP A 64 -2.81 17.94 23.62
CA ASP A 64 -2.31 17.16 24.77
C ASP A 64 -3.16 15.91 25.07
N LEU A 65 -4.16 15.59 24.27
CA LEU A 65 -5.04 14.43 24.49
C LEU A 65 -4.44 13.11 23.96
N LEU A 66 -3.58 13.21 22.95
CA LEU A 66 -2.84 12.10 22.35
C LEU A 66 -1.49 12.63 21.87
N ILE A 67 -0.41 12.31 22.59
CA ILE A 67 0.90 12.93 22.40
C ILE A 67 2.03 11.98 22.80
N ILE A 68 3.22 12.17 22.24
CA ILE A 68 4.51 11.76 22.82
C ILE A 68 5.14 13.03 23.36
N PRO A 69 5.24 13.21 24.71
CA PRO A 69 5.58 14.49 25.33
C PRO A 69 7.01 14.97 25.05
N ALA A 70 7.98 14.06 24.89
CA ALA A 70 9.38 14.42 24.72
C ALA A 70 9.98 13.85 23.41
N GLY A 71 11.16 14.35 23.07
CA GLY A 71 11.90 13.98 21.84
C GLY A 71 11.80 15.01 20.73
N GLY A 72 10.97 16.06 20.88
CA GLY A 72 10.87 17.20 19.97
C GLY A 72 11.59 18.44 20.52
N SER A 73 11.50 19.54 19.78
CA SER A 73 12.14 20.82 20.13
C SER A 73 11.56 21.47 21.39
N ARG A 74 10.27 21.23 21.68
CA ARG A 74 9.61 21.72 22.91
C ARG A 74 10.19 21.10 24.19
N THR A 75 10.43 19.79 24.14
CA THR A 75 10.96 19.00 25.27
C THR A 75 12.02 18.06 24.68
N PRO A 76 13.28 18.49 24.54
CA PRO A 76 14.35 17.67 24.00
C PRO A 76 14.60 16.41 24.82
N ALA A 77 15.20 15.40 24.20
CA ALA A 77 15.57 14.18 24.89
C ALA A 77 16.65 14.44 25.96
N SER A 78 16.44 13.92 27.17
CA SER A 78 17.37 13.99 28.28
C SER A 78 17.27 12.72 29.10
N GLN A 79 18.21 12.49 30.03
CA GLN A 79 18.14 11.37 30.96
C GLN A 79 16.87 11.46 31.82
N GLU A 80 16.45 12.65 32.20
CA GLU A 80 15.24 12.89 32.97
C GLU A 80 13.97 12.51 32.18
N THR A 81 13.87 12.94 30.92
CA THR A 81 12.71 12.63 30.07
C THR A 81 12.61 11.13 29.75
N VAL A 82 13.74 10.42 29.70
CA VAL A 82 13.78 8.96 29.55
C VAL A 82 13.32 8.30 30.88
N ALA A 83 13.83 8.75 32.03
CA ALA A 83 13.43 8.21 33.32
C ALA A 83 11.94 8.40 33.64
N GLN A 84 11.33 9.48 33.10
CA GLN A 84 9.90 9.77 33.21
C GLN A 84 9.05 9.13 32.12
N GLU A 85 9.62 8.28 31.25
CA GLU A 85 8.95 7.59 30.15
C GLU A 85 8.22 8.53 29.16
N LEU A 86 8.67 9.80 29.04
CA LEU A 86 8.02 10.82 28.20
C LEU A 86 8.21 10.60 26.68
N HIS A 87 8.98 9.59 26.29
CA HIS A 87 9.19 9.19 24.89
C HIS A 87 8.17 8.15 24.41
N THR A 88 7.13 7.89 25.20
CA THR A 88 6.05 6.96 24.89
C THR A 88 4.73 7.67 24.66
N ILE A 89 3.81 6.99 23.96
CA ILE A 89 2.47 7.50 23.71
C ILE A 89 1.71 7.66 25.03
N GLN A 90 1.18 8.86 25.24
CA GLN A 90 0.25 9.17 26.33
C GLN A 90 -1.10 9.56 25.73
N MET A 91 -2.19 9.03 26.29
CA MET A 91 -3.54 9.24 25.76
C MET A 91 -4.56 9.44 26.87
N LYS A 92 -5.38 10.48 26.73
CA LYS A 92 -6.60 10.69 27.53
C LYS A 92 -7.78 10.02 26.83
N GLY A 93 -7.93 8.71 27.05
CA GLY A 93 -8.80 7.84 26.25
C GLY A 93 -10.26 8.28 26.16
N SER A 94 -10.85 8.80 27.27
CA SER A 94 -12.25 9.26 27.30
C SER A 94 -12.48 10.51 26.43
N GLU A 95 -11.54 11.45 26.43
CA GLU A 95 -11.58 12.66 25.63
C GLU A 95 -11.37 12.38 24.15
N VAL A 96 -10.38 11.53 23.86
CA VAL A 96 -10.13 11.05 22.48
C VAL A 96 -11.34 10.31 21.94
N PHE A 97 -11.98 9.45 22.73
CA PHE A 97 -13.21 8.74 22.33
C PHE A 97 -14.34 9.72 21.95
N ARG A 98 -14.63 10.70 22.81
CA ARG A 98 -15.67 11.72 22.55
C ARG A 98 -15.38 12.55 21.30
N PHE A 99 -14.12 12.92 21.10
CA PHE A 99 -13.70 13.61 19.89
C PHE A 99 -13.89 12.75 18.66
N ALA A 100 -13.36 11.52 18.68
CA ALA A 100 -13.36 10.60 17.56
C ALA A 100 -14.76 10.29 17.04
N THR A 101 -15.69 9.92 17.94
CA THR A 101 -17.07 9.57 17.57
C THR A 101 -17.81 10.75 16.94
N ARG A 102 -17.59 11.96 17.45
CA ARG A 102 -18.17 13.19 16.89
C ARG A 102 -17.58 13.54 15.54
N VAL A 103 -16.25 13.54 15.43
CA VAL A 103 -15.57 14.04 14.23
C VAL A 103 -15.66 13.08 13.05
N MET A 104 -15.61 11.77 13.28
CA MET A 104 -15.77 10.78 12.22
C MET A 104 -17.12 10.90 11.53
N SER A 105 -18.20 10.96 12.31
CA SER A 105 -19.55 11.11 11.76
C SER A 105 -19.75 12.44 11.03
N ARG A 106 -19.15 13.53 11.54
CA ARG A 106 -19.20 14.84 10.91
C ARG A 106 -18.44 14.87 9.59
N ALA A 107 -17.19 14.36 9.59
CA ALA A 107 -16.35 14.34 8.40
C ALA A 107 -16.94 13.46 7.29
N ALA A 108 -17.52 12.31 7.68
CA ALA A 108 -18.24 11.41 6.78
C ALA A 108 -19.40 12.11 6.07
N ARG A 109 -20.27 12.82 6.83
CA ARG A 109 -21.37 13.59 6.25
C ARG A 109 -20.89 14.75 5.37
N ASP A 110 -19.86 15.44 5.81
CA ASP A 110 -19.29 16.57 5.05
C ASP A 110 -18.75 16.11 3.69
N VAL A 111 -18.00 15.04 3.65
CA VAL A 111 -17.43 14.54 2.40
C VAL A 111 -18.50 13.95 1.48
N ALA A 112 -19.50 13.25 2.00
CA ALA A 112 -20.63 12.74 1.23
C ALA A 112 -21.43 13.88 0.59
N LYS A 113 -21.71 14.95 1.37
CA LYS A 113 -22.35 16.16 0.87
C LYS A 113 -21.53 16.87 -0.21
N ARG A 114 -20.21 16.96 -0.07
CA ARG A 114 -19.30 17.55 -1.10
C ARG A 114 -19.26 16.76 -2.37
N ALA A 115 -19.40 15.44 -2.28
CA ALA A 115 -19.47 14.55 -3.44
C ALA A 115 -20.86 14.50 -4.09
N ASP A 116 -21.88 15.10 -3.46
CA ASP A 116 -23.29 14.98 -3.82
C ASP A 116 -23.79 13.52 -3.85
N ILE A 117 -23.27 12.70 -2.92
CA ILE A 117 -23.63 11.28 -2.76
C ILE A 117 -24.35 11.11 -1.41
N PRO A 118 -25.61 10.66 -1.41
CA PRO A 118 -26.32 10.32 -0.19
C PRO A 118 -25.64 9.16 0.57
N LEU A 119 -25.70 9.14 1.89
CA LEU A 119 -25.06 8.09 2.71
C LEU A 119 -25.64 6.68 2.48
N ASP A 120 -26.88 6.57 2.03
CA ASP A 120 -27.51 5.32 1.64
C ASP A 120 -26.96 4.74 0.33
N HIS A 121 -26.23 5.55 -0.45
CA HIS A 121 -25.49 5.13 -1.65
C HIS A 121 -23.99 4.87 -1.38
N VAL A 122 -23.55 4.86 -0.11
CA VAL A 122 -22.20 4.45 0.26
C VAL A 122 -22.19 2.94 0.49
N GLU A 123 -21.58 2.14 -0.34
CA GLU A 123 -21.56 0.67 -0.24
C GLU A 123 -20.73 0.22 0.95
N LEU A 124 -19.59 0.86 1.23
CA LEU A 124 -18.73 0.45 2.33
C LEU A 124 -18.05 1.63 3.04
N LEU A 125 -18.21 1.66 4.36
CA LEU A 125 -17.41 2.50 5.26
C LEU A 125 -16.17 1.74 5.68
N ILE A 126 -14.99 2.29 5.41
CA ILE A 126 -13.69 1.78 5.88
C ILE A 126 -13.10 2.84 6.82
N PRO A 127 -13.37 2.77 8.12
CA PRO A 127 -12.89 3.72 9.09
C PRO A 127 -11.47 3.41 9.54
N HIS A 128 -10.79 4.38 10.11
CA HIS A 128 -9.59 4.15 10.90
C HIS A 128 -9.87 3.12 12.00
N GLN A 129 -9.06 2.09 12.08
CA GLN A 129 -9.21 0.96 12.99
C GLN A 129 -8.63 1.32 14.38
N ALA A 130 -9.27 2.27 15.07
CA ALA A 130 -8.79 2.74 16.37
C ALA A 130 -9.33 1.92 17.55
N ASN A 131 -10.64 1.67 17.56
CA ASN A 131 -11.36 0.99 18.63
C ASN A 131 -12.76 0.58 18.13
N SER A 132 -13.22 -0.64 18.45
CA SER A 132 -14.53 -1.15 17.98
C SER A 132 -15.69 -0.24 18.39
N ARG A 133 -15.70 0.26 19.63
CA ARG A 133 -16.76 1.15 20.12
C ARG A 133 -16.83 2.47 19.34
N ILE A 134 -15.69 3.02 18.91
CA ILE A 134 -15.66 4.23 18.08
C ILE A 134 -16.27 3.92 16.72
N ILE A 135 -15.89 2.82 16.09
CA ILE A 135 -16.39 2.37 14.79
C ILE A 135 -17.91 2.16 14.85
N GLU A 136 -18.39 1.39 15.82
CA GLU A 136 -19.82 1.13 16.02
C GLU A 136 -20.61 2.40 16.27
N THR A 137 -20.10 3.33 17.12
CA THR A 137 -20.78 4.58 17.41
C THR A 137 -20.86 5.46 16.15
N ALA A 138 -19.79 5.52 15.36
CA ALA A 138 -19.78 6.26 14.11
C ALA A 138 -20.76 5.66 13.08
N ALA A 139 -20.75 4.34 12.91
CA ALA A 139 -21.68 3.63 12.03
C ALA A 139 -23.14 3.87 12.38
N LYS A 140 -23.50 3.73 13.68
CA LYS A 140 -24.86 4.02 14.20
C LYS A 140 -25.24 5.49 13.94
N SER A 141 -24.32 6.44 14.18
CA SER A 141 -24.59 7.87 13.92
C SER A 141 -24.84 8.13 12.44
N LEU A 142 -24.17 7.39 11.54
CA LEU A 142 -24.33 7.51 10.09
C LEU A 142 -25.53 6.70 9.56
N LYS A 143 -26.19 5.90 10.42
CA LYS A 143 -27.29 4.98 10.08
C LYS A 143 -26.87 3.94 9.03
N LEU A 144 -25.60 3.52 9.05
CA LEU A 144 -25.10 2.44 8.21
C LEU A 144 -25.33 1.12 8.91
N ALA A 145 -25.76 0.11 8.15
CA ALA A 145 -25.90 -1.27 8.62
C ALA A 145 -24.50 -1.89 8.84
N ASP A 146 -24.40 -2.88 9.71
CA ASP A 146 -23.10 -3.47 10.10
C ASP A 146 -22.37 -4.12 8.92
N ASP A 147 -23.09 -4.68 7.96
CA ASP A 147 -22.55 -5.25 6.73
C ASP A 147 -21.96 -4.20 5.78
N ARG A 148 -22.24 -2.92 5.98
CA ARG A 148 -21.67 -1.79 5.24
C ARG A 148 -20.50 -1.13 5.97
N VAL A 149 -19.97 -1.78 7.00
CA VAL A 149 -18.82 -1.29 7.77
C VAL A 149 -17.73 -2.35 7.77
N TYR A 150 -16.55 -1.99 7.30
CA TYR A 150 -15.43 -2.92 7.31
C TYR A 150 -14.56 -2.72 8.56
N SER A 151 -14.27 -3.81 9.27
CA SER A 151 -13.36 -3.79 10.41
C SER A 151 -12.52 -5.06 10.47
N ASN A 152 -11.21 -4.87 10.53
CA ASN A 152 -10.21 -5.92 10.79
C ASN A 152 -9.40 -5.64 12.06
N LEU A 153 -9.92 -4.77 12.93
CA LEU A 153 -9.30 -4.36 14.19
C LEU A 153 -8.88 -5.54 15.06
N HIS A 154 -9.68 -6.61 15.07
CA HIS A 154 -9.43 -7.82 15.87
C HIS A 154 -8.16 -8.58 15.44
N ARG A 155 -7.68 -8.36 14.22
CA ARG A 155 -6.45 -8.99 13.68
C ARG A 155 -5.21 -8.16 13.96
N TYR A 156 -5.31 -6.83 13.84
CA TYR A 156 -4.13 -5.95 13.76
C TYR A 156 -4.07 -4.89 14.85
N GLY A 157 -5.16 -4.65 15.58
CA GLY A 157 -5.25 -3.51 16.48
C GLY A 157 -5.23 -2.18 15.73
N ASN A 158 -4.85 -1.13 16.42
CA ASN A 158 -4.69 0.21 15.85
C ASN A 158 -3.31 0.36 15.23
N THR A 159 -3.20 0.19 13.93
CA THR A 159 -1.96 0.38 13.14
C THR A 159 -1.84 1.80 12.57
N SER A 160 -2.50 2.80 13.17
CA SER A 160 -2.45 4.23 12.78
C SER A 160 -2.70 4.45 11.29
N ALA A 161 -1.77 5.14 10.62
CA ALA A 161 -1.87 5.47 9.19
C ALA A 161 -1.99 4.23 8.28
N ALA A 162 -1.51 3.07 8.72
CA ALA A 162 -1.61 1.82 7.97
C ALA A 162 -3.01 1.18 8.05
N SER A 163 -3.85 1.57 9.02
CA SER A 163 -5.11 0.87 9.31
C SER A 163 -6.12 0.90 8.16
N ILE A 164 -6.33 2.05 7.53
CA ILE A 164 -7.24 2.18 6.39
C ILE A 164 -6.71 1.44 5.15
N PRO A 165 -5.46 1.61 4.70
CA PRO A 165 -4.97 0.89 3.53
C PRO A 165 -4.89 -0.64 3.73
N ILE A 166 -4.63 -1.14 4.94
CA ILE A 166 -4.72 -2.58 5.23
C ILE A 166 -6.18 -3.05 5.14
N ALA A 167 -7.10 -2.32 5.77
CA ALA A 167 -8.52 -2.63 5.73
C ALA A 167 -9.11 -2.60 4.31
N LEU A 168 -8.71 -1.62 3.50
CA LEU A 168 -9.10 -1.54 2.09
C LEU A 168 -8.56 -2.72 1.28
N CYS A 169 -7.29 -3.09 1.48
CA CYS A 169 -6.68 -4.23 0.79
C CYS A 169 -7.45 -5.53 1.08
N GLU A 170 -7.71 -5.82 2.35
CA GLU A 170 -8.46 -7.02 2.74
C GLU A 170 -9.91 -6.97 2.27
N ALA A 171 -10.59 -5.81 2.32
CA ALA A 171 -11.95 -5.68 1.80
C ALA A 171 -12.03 -6.00 0.30
N VAL A 172 -11.01 -5.61 -0.49
CA VAL A 172 -10.90 -5.96 -1.90
C VAL A 172 -10.62 -7.46 -2.09
N GLU A 173 -9.70 -8.03 -1.32
CA GLU A 173 -9.35 -9.46 -1.37
C GLU A 173 -10.54 -10.36 -0.96
N GLU A 174 -11.37 -9.89 -0.03
CA GLU A 174 -12.59 -10.56 0.43
C GLU A 174 -13.80 -10.33 -0.49
N ASN A 175 -13.60 -9.65 -1.64
CA ASN A 175 -14.65 -9.29 -2.60
C ASN A 175 -15.81 -8.45 -2.01
N ARG A 176 -15.50 -7.66 -0.96
CA ARG A 176 -16.41 -6.70 -0.32
C ARG A 176 -16.50 -5.39 -1.07
N VAL A 177 -15.68 -5.19 -2.08
CA VAL A 177 -15.57 -3.99 -2.92
C VAL A 177 -15.69 -4.39 -4.38
N GLN A 178 -16.64 -3.78 -5.08
CA GLN A 178 -16.90 -4.03 -6.50
C GLN A 178 -16.64 -2.76 -7.32
N PRO A 179 -16.33 -2.87 -8.63
CA PRO A 179 -16.24 -1.71 -9.52
C PRO A 179 -17.54 -0.90 -9.50
N GLY A 180 -17.41 0.41 -9.29
CA GLY A 180 -18.53 1.34 -9.19
C GLY A 180 -18.95 1.68 -7.76
N ASP A 181 -18.55 0.89 -6.75
CA ASP A 181 -18.89 1.11 -5.35
C ASP A 181 -18.38 2.46 -4.82
N HIS A 182 -19.19 3.12 -4.01
CA HIS A 182 -18.77 4.29 -3.25
C HIS A 182 -18.20 3.87 -1.90
N LEU A 183 -16.92 4.11 -1.72
CA LEU A 183 -16.20 3.81 -0.49
C LEU A 183 -15.99 5.09 0.32
N LEU A 184 -16.39 5.05 1.58
CA LEU A 184 -16.21 6.14 2.51
C LEU A 184 -15.05 5.84 3.46
N LEU A 185 -13.92 6.50 3.27
CA LEU A 185 -12.74 6.39 4.12
C LEU A 185 -12.77 7.53 5.13
N VAL A 186 -12.62 7.24 6.43
CA VAL A 186 -12.60 8.26 7.46
C VAL A 186 -11.62 7.91 8.57
N GLY A 187 -10.79 8.89 8.95
CA GLY A 187 -9.80 8.74 10.00
C GLY A 187 -9.67 9.95 10.89
N PHE A 188 -9.09 9.76 12.05
CA PHE A 188 -8.71 10.80 13.00
C PHE A 188 -7.39 10.42 13.67
N GLY A 189 -6.71 11.39 14.27
CA GLY A 189 -5.45 11.17 14.96
C GLY A 189 -5.08 12.31 15.90
N ALA A 190 -3.84 12.20 16.38
CA ALA A 190 -3.22 13.24 17.21
C ALA A 190 -3.24 14.60 16.48
N GLY A 191 -3.19 15.67 17.28
CA GLY A 191 -3.22 17.01 16.74
C GLY A 191 -4.26 17.91 17.41
N LEU A 192 -5.54 17.60 17.63
CA LEU A 192 -6.28 16.52 16.99
C LEU A 192 -6.51 16.82 15.51
N THR A 193 -6.50 15.78 14.68
CA THR A 193 -6.72 15.92 13.24
C THR A 193 -7.75 14.90 12.75
N TRP A 194 -8.35 15.17 11.60
CA TRP A 194 -9.22 14.21 10.92
C TRP A 194 -9.16 14.36 9.41
N GLY A 195 -9.54 13.30 8.73
CA GLY A 195 -9.69 13.28 7.30
C GLY A 195 -10.78 12.32 6.87
N ALA A 196 -11.47 12.66 5.80
CA ALA A 196 -12.39 11.78 5.11
C ALA A 196 -12.21 11.90 3.60
N ALA A 197 -12.43 10.79 2.89
CA ALA A 197 -12.48 10.75 1.44
C ALA A 197 -13.64 9.88 1.00
N LEU A 198 -14.38 10.33 0.00
CA LEU A 198 -15.33 9.52 -0.74
C LEU A 198 -14.69 9.14 -2.07
N ILE A 199 -14.66 7.86 -2.35
CA ILE A 199 -14.02 7.28 -3.53
C ILE A 199 -15.08 6.47 -4.28
N GLN A 200 -15.21 6.65 -5.58
CA GLN A 200 -15.85 5.67 -6.43
C GLN A 200 -14.78 4.68 -6.88
N TRP A 201 -14.95 3.40 -6.50
CA TRP A 201 -13.97 2.37 -6.78
C TRP A 201 -13.97 2.02 -8.28
N ASP A 202 -12.83 2.20 -8.92
CA ASP A 202 -12.61 1.78 -10.29
C ASP A 202 -11.45 0.77 -10.32
N ALA A 203 -11.79 -0.49 -10.45
CA ALA A 203 -10.82 -1.59 -10.53
C ALA A 203 -10.52 -1.99 -11.98
N SER A 204 -10.88 -1.17 -12.95
CA SER A 204 -10.76 -1.49 -14.38
C SER A 204 -9.33 -1.50 -14.92
N ILE A 205 -8.31 -1.38 -14.06
CA ILE A 205 -6.93 -1.70 -14.45
C ILE A 205 -6.75 -3.21 -14.32
N PRO A 206 -6.73 -3.99 -15.43
CA PRO A 206 -6.42 -5.40 -15.34
C PRO A 206 -5.01 -5.51 -14.74
N LEU A 207 -4.90 -6.08 -13.55
CA LEU A 207 -3.63 -6.52 -12.99
C LEU A 207 -3.17 -7.67 -13.88
N THR A 208 -2.53 -7.36 -15.00
CA THR A 208 -1.81 -8.37 -15.75
C THR A 208 -0.77 -8.95 -14.80
N PRO A 209 -0.89 -10.24 -14.43
CA PRO A 209 0.04 -10.86 -13.50
C PRO A 209 1.45 -10.62 -14.02
N LEU A 210 2.30 -10.06 -13.19
CA LEU A 210 3.71 -9.89 -13.57
C LEU A 210 4.24 -11.23 -14.06
N PRO A 211 4.90 -11.31 -15.22
CA PRO A 211 5.53 -12.54 -15.71
C PRO A 211 6.35 -13.17 -14.59
N TRP A 212 6.32 -14.49 -14.46
CA TRP A 212 6.95 -15.23 -13.37
C TRP A 212 8.41 -14.82 -13.12
N TRP A 213 9.18 -14.52 -14.18
CA TRP A 213 10.57 -14.06 -14.10
C TRP A 213 10.71 -12.67 -13.44
N LYS A 214 9.74 -11.75 -13.67
CA LYS A 214 9.70 -10.46 -12.95
C LYS A 214 9.41 -10.66 -11.47
N ARG A 215 8.53 -11.60 -11.12
CA ARG A 215 8.22 -11.96 -9.71
C ARG A 215 9.46 -12.53 -9.02
N VAL A 216 10.19 -13.44 -9.69
CA VAL A 216 11.47 -14.00 -9.20
C VAL A 216 12.51 -12.90 -9.04
N TRP A 217 12.67 -12.04 -10.04
CA TRP A 217 13.63 -10.92 -9.98
C TRP A 217 13.32 -9.94 -8.84
N LEU A 218 12.06 -9.55 -8.66
CA LEU A 218 11.62 -8.71 -7.53
C LEU A 218 11.88 -9.39 -6.19
N SER A 219 11.62 -10.70 -6.07
CA SER A 219 11.90 -11.47 -4.87
C SER A 219 13.39 -11.50 -4.53
N LEU A 220 14.26 -11.72 -5.53
CA LEU A 220 15.70 -11.67 -5.36
C LEU A 220 16.19 -10.27 -4.96
N ARG A 221 15.69 -9.23 -5.61
CA ARG A 221 15.99 -7.83 -5.27
C ARG A 221 15.56 -7.47 -3.85
N TYR A 222 14.38 -7.95 -3.43
CA TYR A 222 13.89 -7.75 -2.06
C TYR A 222 14.76 -8.49 -1.02
N ARG A 223 15.18 -9.71 -1.31
CA ARG A 223 16.12 -10.47 -0.45
C ARG A 223 17.47 -9.77 -0.36
N TRP A 224 17.97 -9.24 -1.47
CA TRP A 224 19.21 -8.45 -1.50
C TRP A 224 19.10 -7.18 -0.69
N ALA A 225 18.00 -6.43 -0.82
CA ALA A 225 17.75 -5.23 -0.01
C ALA A 225 17.70 -5.52 1.49
N LYS A 226 17.19 -6.70 1.91
CA LYS A 226 17.24 -7.16 3.31
C LYS A 226 18.68 -7.41 3.77
N VAL A 227 19.50 -8.07 2.95
CA VAL A 227 20.92 -8.31 3.26
C VAL A 227 21.68 -6.99 3.38
N GLU A 228 21.46 -6.07 2.45
CA GLU A 228 22.05 -4.73 2.48
C GLU A 228 21.61 -3.90 3.70
N SER A 229 20.34 -3.98 4.06
CA SER A 229 19.79 -3.34 5.26
C SER A 229 20.38 -3.93 6.55
N PHE A 230 20.52 -5.26 6.60
CA PHE A 230 21.17 -5.94 7.71
C PHE A 230 22.65 -5.55 7.82
N ALA A 231 23.39 -5.56 6.69
CA ALA A 231 24.80 -5.16 6.66
C ALA A 231 24.99 -3.70 7.10
N ARG A 232 24.11 -2.77 6.68
CA ARG A 232 24.13 -1.36 7.12
C ARG A 232 23.81 -1.21 8.62
N ARG A 233 22.96 -2.10 9.18
CA ARG A 233 22.59 -2.09 10.60
C ARG A 233 23.73 -2.62 11.47
N THR A 234 24.35 -3.71 11.06
CA THR A 234 25.52 -4.28 11.75
C THR A 234 26.72 -3.34 11.69
N TRP A 235 26.93 -2.68 10.53
CA TRP A 235 27.96 -1.66 10.35
C TRP A 235 27.78 -0.49 11.32
N ARG A 236 26.56 0.08 11.43
CA ARG A 236 26.28 1.16 12.40
C ARG A 236 26.49 0.75 13.84
N TRP A 237 26.25 -0.52 14.15
CA TRP A 237 26.47 -1.06 15.48
C TRP A 237 27.98 -1.18 15.78
N THR A 238 28.80 -1.62 14.82
CA THR A 238 30.25 -1.69 14.94
C THR A 238 30.93 -0.32 14.98
N GLU A 239 30.44 0.68 14.24
CA GLU A 239 30.91 2.08 14.34
C GLU A 239 30.65 2.70 15.72
N GLY A 240 29.55 2.31 16.37
CA GLY A 240 29.24 2.73 17.73
C GLY A 240 30.20 2.15 18.79
N LEU A 241 30.81 1.00 18.51
CA LEU A 241 31.75 0.32 19.40
C LEU A 241 33.22 0.76 19.17
N THR A 242 33.55 1.34 18.04
CA THR A 242 34.94 1.72 17.65
C THR A 242 35.19 3.22 17.69
N LYS A 243 34.68 3.96 18.67
CA LYS A 243 35.16 5.32 18.97
C LYS A 243 36.50 5.27 19.69
N THR A 244 37.47 4.57 19.09
CA THR A 244 38.91 4.67 19.44
C THR A 244 39.69 5.06 18.19
N PRO A 245 40.73 5.91 18.30
CA PRO A 245 41.37 6.56 17.16
C PRO A 245 42.40 5.63 16.49
N MET A 246 42.01 4.85 15.49
CA MET A 246 42.97 4.15 14.63
C MET A 246 42.57 4.17 13.17
N GLY A 247 43.39 4.81 12.34
CA GLY A 247 43.19 5.10 10.93
C GLY A 247 43.25 3.90 9.96
N HIS A 248 43.18 2.64 10.41
CA HIS A 248 43.33 1.48 9.52
C HIS A 248 42.00 0.90 8.98
N THR A 249 40.87 1.22 9.58
CA THR A 249 39.55 0.70 9.14
C THR A 249 38.98 1.38 7.89
N ARG A 250 39.49 2.58 7.54
CA ARG A 250 39.07 3.30 6.32
C ARG A 250 39.49 2.60 5.03
N ILE A 251 40.63 1.95 5.01
CA ILE A 251 41.19 1.29 3.81
C ILE A 251 40.41 0.01 3.48
N LEU A 252 40.03 -0.78 4.48
CA LEU A 252 39.23 -2.00 4.27
C LEU A 252 37.81 -1.71 3.79
N TRP A 253 37.24 -0.59 4.19
CA TRP A 253 35.89 -0.19 3.73
C TRP A 253 35.88 0.24 2.26
N PHE A 254 36.92 1.00 1.82
CA PHE A 254 37.05 1.39 0.40
C PHE A 254 37.19 0.17 -0.50
N THR A 255 37.97 -0.84 -0.08
CA THR A 255 38.16 -2.09 -0.86
C THR A 255 36.88 -2.92 -0.91
N ALA A 256 36.12 -3.01 0.18
CA ALA A 256 34.84 -3.72 0.20
C ALA A 256 33.76 -3.02 -0.64
N LYS A 257 33.71 -1.69 -0.60
CA LYS A 257 32.77 -0.90 -1.41
C LYS A 257 33.07 -1.01 -2.91
N ASP A 258 34.35 -1.05 -3.29
CA ASP A 258 34.75 -1.21 -4.68
C ASP A 258 34.47 -2.62 -5.20
N GLN A 259 34.66 -3.65 -4.39
CA GLN A 259 34.27 -5.03 -4.66
C GLN A 259 32.76 -5.20 -4.82
N ILE A 260 31.96 -4.58 -3.95
CA ILE A 260 30.49 -4.61 -4.02
C ILE A 260 29.99 -3.90 -5.28
N ASN A 261 30.58 -2.74 -5.62
CA ASN A 261 30.26 -2.01 -6.84
C ASN A 261 30.64 -2.77 -8.11
N LYS A 262 31.80 -3.47 -8.12
CA LYS A 262 32.21 -4.35 -9.21
C LYS A 262 31.25 -5.52 -9.39
N ALA A 263 30.89 -6.21 -8.32
CA ALA A 263 29.92 -7.31 -8.35
C ALA A 263 28.53 -6.82 -8.82
N GLY A 264 28.07 -5.63 -8.38
CA GLY A 264 26.83 -5.01 -8.82
C GLY A 264 26.85 -4.67 -10.33
N ASN A 265 27.99 -4.20 -10.85
CA ASN A 265 28.16 -3.90 -12.26
C ASN A 265 28.25 -5.17 -13.12
N GLU A 266 28.85 -6.25 -12.62
CA GLU A 266 28.88 -7.56 -13.28
C GLU A 266 27.51 -8.21 -13.35
N LEU A 267 26.73 -8.17 -12.26
CA LEU A 267 25.33 -8.60 -12.24
C LEU A 267 24.46 -7.75 -13.17
N GLY A 268 24.72 -6.45 -13.28
CA GLY A 268 24.04 -5.58 -14.23
C GLY A 268 24.39 -5.89 -15.69
N ARG A 269 25.63 -6.37 -15.98
CA ARG A 269 26.04 -6.86 -17.31
C ARG A 269 25.44 -8.22 -17.62
N ALA A 270 25.42 -9.14 -16.67
CA ALA A 270 24.73 -10.44 -16.80
C ALA A 270 23.22 -10.27 -17.03
N GLY A 271 22.58 -9.33 -16.32
CA GLY A 271 21.16 -9.00 -16.52
C GLY A 271 20.87 -8.43 -17.91
N ARG A 272 21.80 -7.66 -18.51
CA ARG A 272 21.67 -7.19 -19.91
C ARG A 272 21.84 -8.32 -20.91
N GLY A 273 22.79 -9.23 -20.70
CA GLY A 273 22.94 -10.43 -21.54
C GLY A 273 21.72 -11.34 -21.53
N ILE A 274 21.10 -11.56 -20.37
CA ILE A 274 19.84 -12.31 -20.24
C ILE A 274 18.69 -11.58 -20.96
N ARG A 275 18.69 -10.25 -20.96
CA ARG A 275 17.66 -9.44 -21.65
C ARG A 275 17.77 -9.53 -23.17
N GLU A 276 18.98 -9.59 -23.72
CA GLU A 276 19.23 -9.78 -25.16
C GLU A 276 18.89 -11.21 -25.58
N THR A 277 19.30 -12.21 -24.80
CA THR A 277 18.93 -13.62 -25.05
C THR A 277 17.42 -13.82 -24.99
N GLY A 278 16.73 -13.14 -24.05
CA GLY A 278 15.26 -13.17 -23.92
C GLY A 278 14.56 -12.52 -25.11
N LYS A 279 15.11 -11.45 -25.69
CA LYS A 279 14.58 -10.82 -26.91
C LYS A 279 14.71 -11.77 -28.11
N HIS A 280 15.88 -12.38 -28.30
CA HIS A 280 16.10 -13.36 -29.38
C HIS A 280 15.23 -14.62 -29.24
N MET A 281 14.93 -15.09 -28.02
CA MET A 281 13.98 -16.18 -27.81
C MET A 281 12.54 -15.76 -28.12
N ALA A 282 12.15 -14.55 -27.77
CA ALA A 282 10.81 -14.02 -28.06
C ALA A 282 10.60 -13.83 -29.57
N GLU A 283 11.60 -13.33 -30.27
CA GLU A 283 11.58 -13.21 -31.75
C GLU A 283 11.51 -14.59 -32.44
N ARG A 284 12.26 -15.56 -31.95
CA ARG A 284 12.18 -16.95 -32.49
C ARG A 284 10.83 -17.59 -32.24
N ALA A 285 10.23 -17.38 -31.07
CA ALA A 285 8.89 -17.88 -30.75
C ALA A 285 7.80 -17.20 -31.60
N SER A 286 7.90 -15.90 -31.85
CA SER A 286 6.99 -15.15 -32.72
C SER A 286 7.08 -15.61 -34.17
N ASN A 287 8.30 -15.81 -34.69
CA ASN A 287 8.52 -16.31 -36.03
C ASN A 287 8.09 -17.78 -36.20
N GLY A 288 8.18 -18.59 -35.12
CA GLY A 288 7.66 -19.96 -35.12
C GLY A 288 6.15 -20.03 -35.16
N LEU A 289 5.46 -19.15 -34.42
CA LEU A 289 3.99 -19.00 -34.47
C LEU A 289 3.49 -18.56 -35.84
N ALA A 290 4.13 -17.56 -36.45
CA ALA A 290 3.76 -17.09 -37.79
C ALA A 290 3.91 -18.18 -38.86
N ARG A 291 4.95 -19.02 -38.76
CA ARG A 291 5.10 -20.19 -39.67
C ARG A 291 4.03 -21.25 -39.45
N ALA A 292 3.68 -21.53 -38.20
CA ALA A 292 2.62 -22.49 -37.90
C ALA A 292 1.23 -22.01 -38.37
N GLU A 293 0.94 -20.71 -38.27
CA GLU A 293 -0.27 -20.12 -38.83
C GLU A 293 -0.31 -20.20 -40.36
N GLN A 294 0.84 -20.00 -41.04
CA GLN A 294 0.92 -20.13 -42.50
C GLN A 294 0.74 -21.59 -42.93
N GLU A 295 1.34 -22.56 -42.27
CA GLU A 295 1.15 -23.98 -42.53
C GLU A 295 -0.30 -24.44 -42.31
N LEU A 296 -0.98 -23.92 -41.29
CA LEU A 296 -2.41 -24.18 -41.03
C LEU A 296 -3.30 -23.62 -42.16
N ASN A 297 -3.02 -22.41 -42.62
CA ASN A 297 -3.79 -21.79 -43.71
C ASN A 297 -3.55 -22.52 -45.03
N GLU A 298 -2.32 -22.97 -45.33
CA GLU A 298 -2.03 -23.77 -46.54
C GLU A 298 -2.68 -25.16 -46.48
N ALA A 299 -2.80 -25.76 -45.29
CA ALA A 299 -3.50 -27.01 -45.07
C ALA A 299 -5.02 -26.87 -45.31
N ASP A 300 -5.60 -25.77 -44.87
CA ASP A 300 -7.04 -25.49 -45.01
C ASP A 300 -7.41 -25.19 -46.49
N GLU A 301 -6.54 -24.49 -47.23
CA GLU A 301 -6.71 -24.32 -48.68
C GLU A 301 -6.60 -25.62 -49.47
N THR A 302 -5.72 -26.53 -49.07
CA THR A 302 -5.58 -27.86 -49.69
C THR A 302 -6.77 -28.75 -49.39
N PHE A 303 -7.37 -28.64 -48.20
CA PHE A 303 -8.56 -29.41 -47.85
C PHE A 303 -9.81 -28.89 -48.58
N GLY A 304 -9.95 -27.54 -48.70
CA GLY A 304 -11.05 -26.89 -49.48
C GLY A 304 -11.01 -27.26 -50.96
N ARG A 305 -9.82 -27.42 -51.56
CA ARG A 305 -9.67 -27.84 -52.99
C ARG A 305 -9.96 -29.35 -53.21
N ARG A 306 -9.85 -30.18 -52.21
CA ARG A 306 -10.23 -31.62 -52.28
C ARG A 306 -11.72 -31.84 -52.14
N SER A 307 -12.40 -31.12 -51.27
CA SER A 307 -13.86 -31.21 -51.09
C SER A 307 -14.67 -30.61 -52.25
N GLY A 308 -14.09 -29.66 -52.98
CA GLY A 308 -14.72 -29.09 -54.20
C GLY A 308 -14.65 -30.01 -55.44
N ARG A 309 -13.76 -31.03 -55.47
CA ARG A 309 -13.65 -31.97 -56.61
C ARG A 309 -14.48 -33.24 -56.45
N GLU A 310 -14.99 -33.56 -55.26
CA GLU A 310 -15.89 -34.71 -55.04
C GLU A 310 -17.36 -34.40 -55.29
N ASN A 311 -17.77 -33.13 -55.26
CA ASN A 311 -19.17 -32.72 -55.55
C ASN A 311 -19.50 -32.58 -57.05
N ASP A 312 -18.51 -32.67 -57.97
CA ASP A 312 -18.71 -32.52 -59.42
C ASP A 312 -18.84 -33.89 -60.14
N ARG A 313 -18.87 -35.01 -59.39
CA ARG A 313 -19.01 -36.37 -59.97
C ARG A 313 -20.30 -37.12 -59.70
N THR A 314 -21.30 -36.47 -59.13
CA THR A 314 -22.62 -37.08 -58.93
C THR A 314 -23.73 -36.21 -59.56
N GLY A 315 -23.73 -36.14 -60.86
CA GLY A 315 -24.78 -35.43 -61.58
C GLY A 315 -24.82 -35.84 -63.06
N THR A 316 -25.15 -37.10 -63.33
CA THR A 316 -25.81 -37.58 -64.54
C THR A 316 -26.10 -39.07 -64.38
N ASP A 317 -27.33 -39.39 -64.07
CA ASP A 317 -28.30 -40.25 -64.80
C ASP A 317 -29.62 -40.29 -64.05
#